data_43b80abeb44edee51f3b8a12f9c35ecb
#
_entry.id   43b80abeb44edee51f3b8a12f9c35ecb
#
_cell.length_a   1.000
_cell.length_b   1.000
_cell.length_c   1.000
_cell.angle_alpha   90.00
_cell.angle_beta   90.00
_cell.angle_gamma   90.00
#
_symmetry.space_group_name_H-M   'P 1'
#
loop_
_entity.id
_entity.type
_entity.pdbx_description
1 polymer ?
#
loop_
_entity_poly.entity_id
_entity_poly.type
_entity_poly.pdbx_seq_one_letter_code
_entity_poly.pdbx_strand_id
1 'polypeptide(L)' 'MDYKKETIEILQKVNDDSLFEFFYRFIARVLKNRGN' A
#
# COMPACT_ATOMS: atom_id res chain seq x y z
N MET A 1 -2.81 -18.02 1.24
CA MET A 1 -1.88 -16.96 1.68
C MET A 1 -2.67 -15.71 2.03
N ASP A 2 -2.33 -15.10 3.15
CA ASP A 2 -2.98 -13.86 3.60
C ASP A 2 -2.17 -12.66 3.08
N TYR A 3 -2.55 -12.15 1.93
CA TYR A 3 -1.83 -11.04 1.30
C TYR A 3 -1.89 -9.75 2.13
N LYS A 4 -3.01 -9.53 2.83
CA LYS A 4 -3.13 -8.35 3.66
C LYS A 4 -2.10 -8.38 4.79
N LYS A 5 -1.99 -9.50 5.47
CA LYS A 5 -1.03 -9.66 6.55
C LYS A 5 0.40 -9.52 6.05
N GLU A 6 0.71 -10.18 4.94
CA GLU A 6 2.04 -10.13 4.35
C GLU A 6 2.41 -8.72 3.93
N THR A 7 1.45 -7.99 3.35
CA THR A 7 1.67 -6.62 2.93
C THR A 7 1.97 -5.71 4.13
N ILE A 8 1.21 -5.87 5.20
CA ILE A 8 1.43 -5.07 6.41
C ILE A 8 2.82 -5.34 6.99
N GLU A 9 3.23 -6.60 7.02
CA GLU A 9 4.55 -6.97 7.53
C GLU A 9 5.67 -6.34 6.70
N ILE A 10 5.52 -6.36 5.37
CA ILE A 10 6.51 -5.74 4.49
C ILE A 10 6.59 -4.25 4.74
N LEU A 11 5.44 -3.57 4.84
CA LEU A 11 5.40 -2.13 5.07
C LEU A 11 6.04 -1.74 6.41
N GLN A 12 5.89 -2.57 7.42
CA GLN A 12 6.49 -2.31 8.72
C GLN A 12 8.01 -2.39 8.70
N LYS A 13 8.56 -3.15 7.75
CA LYS A 13 10.01 -3.28 7.60
C LYS A 13 10.62 -2.20 6.73
N VAL A 14 9.79 -1.54 5.92
CA VAL A 14 10.25 -0.48 5.02
C VAL A 14 10.35 0.83 5.80
N ASN A 15 11.42 1.57 5.58
CA ASN A 15 11.62 2.87 6.22
C ASN A 15 12.02 3.90 5.15
N ASP A 16 11.11 4.12 4.20
CA ASP A 16 11.35 4.97 3.04
C ASP A 16 10.08 5.77 2.75
N ASP A 17 10.08 7.06 3.09
CA ASP A 17 8.92 7.92 2.94
C ASP A 17 8.50 8.08 1.48
N SER A 18 9.47 8.13 0.56
CA SER A 18 9.17 8.25 -0.87
C SER A 18 8.39 7.03 -1.35
N LEU A 19 8.76 5.87 -0.89
CA LEU A 19 8.08 4.63 -1.26
C LEU A 19 6.68 4.58 -0.66
N PHE A 20 6.51 5.05 0.57
CA PHE A 20 5.19 5.13 1.20
C PHE A 20 4.28 6.11 0.46
N GLU A 21 4.81 7.25 0.01
CA GLU A 21 4.03 8.19 -0.77
C GLU A 21 3.56 7.54 -2.07
N PHE A 22 4.42 6.79 -2.73
CA PHE A 22 4.06 6.06 -3.93
C PHE A 22 2.95 5.06 -3.67
N PHE A 23 3.07 4.26 -2.63
CA PHE A 23 2.05 3.27 -2.27
C PHE A 23 0.72 3.93 -1.93
N TYR A 24 0.76 5.01 -1.18
CA TYR A 24 -0.45 5.73 -0.81
C TYR A 24 -1.20 6.21 -2.05
N ARG A 25 -0.49 6.85 -2.97
CA ARG A 25 -1.10 7.35 -4.20
C ARG A 25 -1.63 6.22 -5.07
N PHE A 26 -0.88 5.14 -5.15
CA PHE A 26 -1.29 3.99 -5.93
C PHE A 26 -2.58 3.37 -5.39
N ILE A 27 -2.64 3.14 -4.09
CA ILE A 27 -3.81 2.53 -3.46
C ILE A 27 -5.02 3.45 -3.55
N ALA A 28 -4.83 4.74 -3.30
CA ALA A 28 -5.92 5.71 -3.40
C ALA A 28 -6.50 5.75 -4.81
N ARG A 29 -5.64 5.69 -5.82
CA ARG A 29 -6.07 5.69 -7.21
C ARG A 29 -6.86 4.42 -7.54
N VAL A 30 -6.36 3.27 -7.12
CA VAL A 30 -7.02 1.99 -7.37
C VAL A 30 -8.42 1.99 -6.75
N LEU A 31 -8.54 2.43 -5.51
CA LEU A 31 -9.83 2.46 -4.82
C LEU A 31 -10.80 3.41 -5.52
N LYS A 32 -10.31 4.57 -5.97
CA LYS A 32 -11.14 5.52 -6.69
C LYS A 32 -11.66 4.92 -8.00
N ASN A 33 -10.79 4.23 -8.74
CA ASN A 33 -11.17 3.62 -10.01
C ASN A 33 -12.13 2.46 -9.83
N ARG A 34 -12.14 1.84 -8.66
CA ARG A 34 -13.06 0.73 -8.37
C ARG A 34 -14.41 1.23 -7.87
N GLY A 35 -14.60 2.52 -7.74
CA GLY A 35 -15.87 3.09 -7.33
C GLY A 35 -16.14 3.02 -5.84
N ASN A 36 -15.09 2.92 -5.05
CA ASN A 36 -15.23 2.88 -3.59
C ASN A 36 -15.03 4.28 -2.99
#